data_68fe4e13e43e3649990303f94439a4df
#
_entry.id   68fe4e13e43e3649990303f94439a4df
#
_cell.length_a   1.000
_cell.length_b   1.000
_cell.length_c   1.000
_cell.angle_alpha   90.00
_cell.angle_beta   90.00
_cell.angle_gamma   90.00
#
_symmetry.space_group_name_H-M   'P 1'
#
loop_
_entity.id
_entity.type
_entity.pdbx_description
1 polymer ?
#
loop_
_entity_poly.entity_id
_entity_poly.type
_entity_poly.pdbx_seq_one_letter_code
_entity_poly.pdbx_strand_id
1 'polypeptide(L)'
;DNLKNDDVVTISLNLDEDEISLLATRYGRVPEKMSESYTVTGLETYATKYSEFTQDFIKEANDKAKEIIKEYTDSAYGEGTILSDLNYEGYAFKTNVDGYNVLYIIYSRVLTSVEHKYVTTKMYYPVAFKTLMLGDKVSYKTGPELVGKSYGVGDNSGDTKGLKFPSELYNN
;
A
#
# COMPACT_ATOMS: atom_id res chain seq x y z
N ASP A 1 9.24 -21.54 4.52
CA ASP A 1 7.83 -21.25 4.85
C ASP A 1 7.80 -19.99 5.67
N ASN A 2 6.92 -19.05 5.33
CA ASN A 2 6.84 -17.77 6.02
C ASN A 2 5.99 -17.94 7.28
N LEU A 3 6.59 -17.66 8.45
CA LEU A 3 5.88 -17.63 9.73
C LEU A 3 4.89 -16.45 9.77
N LYS A 4 3.76 -16.68 10.43
CA LYS A 4 2.72 -15.68 10.68
C LYS A 4 2.50 -15.55 12.19
N ASN A 5 1.89 -14.46 12.62
CA ASN A 5 1.40 -14.37 14.00
C ASN A 5 0.42 -15.51 14.26
N ASP A 6 0.47 -16.05 15.48
CA ASP A 6 -0.28 -17.20 15.97
C ASP A 6 0.17 -18.58 15.43
N ASP A 7 1.18 -18.64 14.56
CA ASP A 7 1.81 -19.92 14.22
C ASP A 7 2.50 -20.49 15.47
N VAL A 8 2.43 -21.81 15.61
CA VAL A 8 3.11 -22.52 16.71
C VAL A 8 4.38 -23.18 16.16
N VAL A 9 5.52 -22.77 16.67
CA VAL A 9 6.81 -23.38 16.35
C VAL A 9 7.23 -24.28 17.51
N THR A 10 7.43 -25.57 17.23
CA THR A 10 7.92 -26.55 18.21
C THR A 10 9.39 -26.84 17.95
N ILE A 11 10.21 -26.63 18.96
CA ILE A 11 11.61 -27.04 18.98
C ILE A 11 11.68 -28.37 19.71
N SER A 12 12.23 -29.40 19.06
CA SER A 12 12.38 -30.73 19.64
C SER A 12 13.85 -31.15 19.66
N LEU A 13 14.27 -31.74 20.74
CA LEU A 13 15.54 -32.43 20.85
C LEU A 13 15.30 -33.89 20.43
N ASN A 14 16.01 -34.33 19.39
CA ASN A 14 15.93 -35.71 18.93
C ASN A 14 17.14 -36.48 19.46
N LEU A 15 17.13 -36.75 20.79
CA LEU A 15 18.16 -37.46 21.48
C LEU A 15 17.66 -38.88 21.84
N ASP A 16 18.50 -39.85 21.60
CA ASP A 16 18.24 -41.22 22.07
C ASP A 16 18.70 -41.43 23.54
N GLU A 17 18.45 -42.59 24.12
CA GLU A 17 18.77 -42.90 25.53
C GLU A 17 20.27 -42.84 25.80
N ASP A 18 21.12 -43.26 24.83
CA ASP A 18 22.58 -43.24 24.97
C ASP A 18 23.11 -41.83 24.95
N GLU A 19 22.58 -40.94 24.10
CA GLU A 19 22.94 -39.53 24.04
C GLU A 19 22.53 -38.79 25.30
N ILE A 20 21.35 -39.08 25.88
CA ILE A 20 20.89 -38.52 27.15
C ILE A 20 21.81 -38.99 28.29
N SER A 21 22.17 -40.26 28.32
CA SER A 21 23.09 -40.82 29.31
C SER A 21 24.49 -40.20 29.22
N LEU A 22 24.97 -39.96 28.02
CA LEU A 22 26.23 -39.27 27.77
C LEU A 22 26.20 -37.83 28.26
N LEU A 23 25.12 -37.10 28.02
CA LEU A 23 24.94 -35.72 28.52
C LEU A 23 24.94 -35.70 30.05
N ALA A 24 24.21 -36.62 30.70
CA ALA A 24 24.19 -36.76 32.15
C ALA A 24 25.57 -37.00 32.71
N THR A 25 26.32 -37.94 32.11
CA THR A 25 27.67 -38.31 32.57
C THR A 25 28.71 -37.20 32.37
N ARG A 26 28.64 -36.54 31.19
CA ARG A 26 29.66 -35.55 30.80
C ARG A 26 29.42 -34.16 31.40
N TYR A 27 28.17 -33.76 31.56
CA TYR A 27 27.80 -32.42 31.96
C TYR A 27 27.02 -32.35 33.27
N GLY A 28 26.63 -33.50 33.84
CA GLY A 28 25.81 -33.58 35.05
C GLY A 28 24.39 -33.02 34.88
N ARG A 29 23.92 -32.93 33.67
CA ARG A 29 22.61 -32.36 33.32
C ARG A 29 21.94 -33.18 32.24
N VAL A 30 20.63 -33.30 32.35
CA VAL A 30 19.76 -33.84 31.30
C VAL A 30 18.71 -32.79 30.93
N PRO A 31 18.20 -32.75 29.69
CA PRO A 31 17.10 -31.87 29.32
C PRO A 31 15.87 -32.18 30.17
N GLU A 32 15.28 -31.17 30.78
CA GLU A 32 14.01 -31.31 31.52
C GLU A 32 12.82 -31.53 30.55
N LYS A 33 12.95 -31.00 29.35
CA LYS A 33 11.94 -31.15 28.30
C LYS A 33 12.61 -31.53 26.99
N MET A 34 12.03 -32.47 26.29
CA MET A 34 12.49 -32.90 24.96
C MET A 34 11.88 -32.07 23.85
N SER A 35 10.86 -31.31 24.13
CA SER A 35 10.26 -30.35 23.17
C SER A 35 9.63 -29.17 23.90
N GLU A 36 9.64 -28.02 23.22
CA GLU A 36 8.98 -26.83 23.70
C GLU A 36 8.34 -26.08 22.52
N SER A 37 7.13 -25.60 22.74
CA SER A 37 6.37 -24.88 21.69
C SER A 37 6.27 -23.40 22.03
N TYR A 38 6.45 -22.58 21.02
CA TYR A 38 6.39 -21.13 21.10
C TYR A 38 5.35 -20.62 20.12
N THR A 39 4.48 -19.73 20.56
CA THR A 39 3.58 -19.01 19.67
C THR A 39 4.28 -17.80 19.08
N VAL A 40 4.29 -17.69 17.78
CA VAL A 40 4.87 -16.56 17.06
C VAL A 40 4.00 -15.35 17.29
N THR A 41 4.59 -14.24 17.74
CA THR A 41 3.91 -12.97 17.97
C THR A 41 4.78 -11.80 17.52
N GLY A 42 4.16 -10.63 17.30
CA GLY A 42 4.90 -9.40 17.00
C GLY A 42 5.40 -9.27 15.57
N LEU A 43 4.98 -10.16 14.65
CA LEU A 43 5.27 -9.98 13.24
C LEU A 43 4.36 -8.91 12.64
N GLU A 44 4.95 -8.11 11.73
CA GLU A 44 4.18 -7.14 10.95
C GLU A 44 3.12 -7.85 10.10
N THR A 45 1.90 -7.37 10.17
CA THR A 45 0.78 -7.87 9.35
C THR A 45 0.48 -6.86 8.26
N TYR A 46 0.54 -7.29 7.01
CA TYR A 46 0.28 -6.44 5.86
C TYR A 46 -1.15 -6.62 5.35
N ALA A 47 -1.77 -5.52 4.91
CA ALA A 47 -3.09 -5.58 4.30
C ALA A 47 -3.06 -6.42 3.01
N THR A 48 -4.02 -7.32 2.88
CA THR A 48 -4.18 -8.22 1.73
C THR A 48 -5.41 -7.90 0.89
N LYS A 49 -6.36 -7.15 1.47
CA LYS A 49 -7.60 -6.72 0.80
C LYS A 49 -8.07 -5.37 1.34
N TYR A 50 -8.77 -4.63 0.50
CA TYR A 50 -9.29 -3.30 0.83
C TYR A 50 -10.23 -3.28 2.04
N SER A 51 -11.01 -4.34 2.24
CA SER A 51 -11.96 -4.42 3.36
C SER A 51 -11.31 -4.50 4.76
N GLU A 52 -10.00 -4.61 4.84
CA GLU A 52 -9.23 -4.58 6.10
C GLU A 52 -8.94 -3.14 6.57
N PHE A 53 -9.16 -2.14 5.71
CA PHE A 53 -8.97 -0.74 6.09
C PHE A 53 -10.16 -0.21 6.88
N THR A 54 -9.86 0.51 7.96
CA THR A 54 -10.88 1.20 8.74
C THR A 54 -11.41 2.43 8.00
N GLN A 55 -12.64 2.84 8.31
CA GLN A 55 -13.23 4.05 7.74
C GLN A 55 -12.40 5.30 8.08
N ASP A 56 -11.84 5.35 9.29
CA ASP A 56 -10.99 6.46 9.73
C ASP A 56 -9.71 6.55 8.87
N PHE A 57 -9.06 5.41 8.61
CA PHE A 57 -7.90 5.39 7.72
C PHE A 57 -8.26 5.83 6.30
N ILE A 58 -9.37 5.34 5.75
CA ILE A 58 -9.83 5.71 4.41
C ILE A 58 -10.12 7.22 4.32
N LYS A 59 -10.74 7.78 5.36
CA LYS A 59 -10.97 9.24 5.44
C LYS A 59 -9.64 10.00 5.48
N GLU A 60 -8.71 9.60 6.34
CA GLU A 60 -7.38 10.21 6.43
C GLU A 60 -6.62 10.13 5.10
N ALA A 61 -6.63 8.97 4.45
CA ALA A 61 -5.99 8.77 3.15
C ALA A 61 -6.60 9.67 2.06
N ASN A 62 -7.93 9.84 2.06
CA ASN A 62 -8.60 10.76 1.13
C ASN A 62 -8.21 12.21 1.38
N ASP A 63 -8.16 12.65 2.64
CA ASP A 63 -7.81 14.03 2.99
C ASP A 63 -6.35 14.34 2.61
N LYS A 64 -5.43 13.40 2.87
CA LYS A 64 -4.03 13.49 2.44
C LYS A 64 -3.87 13.50 0.91
N ALA A 65 -4.63 12.68 0.20
CA ALA A 65 -4.60 12.67 -1.25
C ALA A 65 -5.03 14.02 -1.85
N LYS A 66 -6.10 14.63 -1.31
CA LYS A 66 -6.54 15.96 -1.74
C LYS A 66 -5.48 17.05 -1.49
N GLU A 67 -4.83 17.01 -0.32
CA GLU A 67 -3.77 17.95 0.06
C GLU A 67 -2.62 17.89 -0.97
N ILE A 68 -2.10 16.68 -1.25
CA ILE A 68 -1.00 16.48 -2.19
C ILE A 68 -1.36 16.94 -3.61
N ILE A 69 -2.57 16.60 -4.08
CA ILE A 69 -3.02 17.00 -5.41
C ILE A 69 -3.16 18.51 -5.49
N LYS A 70 -3.69 19.13 -4.45
CA LYS A 70 -3.83 20.60 -4.40
C LYS A 70 -2.47 21.27 -4.45
N GLU A 71 -1.53 20.88 -3.60
CA GLU A 71 -0.17 21.41 -3.60
C GLU A 71 0.51 21.28 -4.97
N TYR A 72 0.38 20.09 -5.59
CA TYR A 72 0.92 19.84 -6.92
C TYR A 72 0.28 20.74 -7.96
N THR A 73 -1.05 20.83 -8.00
CA THR A 73 -1.76 21.59 -9.05
C THR A 73 -1.58 23.11 -8.87
N ASP A 74 -1.52 23.59 -7.63
CA ASP A 74 -1.27 25.01 -7.33
C ASP A 74 0.15 25.42 -7.75
N SER A 75 1.12 24.50 -7.71
CA SER A 75 2.49 24.75 -8.17
C SER A 75 2.70 24.55 -9.67
N ALA A 76 1.98 23.60 -10.28
CA ALA A 76 2.19 23.18 -11.66
C ALA A 76 1.45 24.04 -12.69
N TYR A 77 0.36 24.68 -12.28
CA TYR A 77 -0.50 25.47 -13.19
C TYR A 77 -0.53 26.94 -12.76
N GLY A 78 -0.19 27.83 -13.69
CA GLY A 78 -0.14 29.28 -13.48
C GLY A 78 -1.46 29.99 -13.75
N GLU A 79 -1.42 31.33 -13.75
CA GLU A 79 -2.57 32.24 -13.88
C GLU A 79 -3.42 32.01 -15.15
N GLY A 80 -2.85 31.42 -16.20
CA GLY A 80 -3.57 31.09 -17.45
C GLY A 80 -4.42 29.82 -17.39
N THR A 81 -4.53 29.15 -16.24
CA THR A 81 -5.28 27.89 -16.08
C THR A 81 -6.33 27.99 -14.98
N ILE A 82 -7.57 27.71 -15.34
CA ILE A 82 -8.67 27.61 -14.38
C ILE A 82 -8.80 26.12 -13.99
N LEU A 83 -8.82 25.88 -12.68
CA LEU A 83 -8.92 24.54 -12.10
C LEU A 83 -10.32 24.34 -11.49
N SER A 84 -11.00 23.25 -11.83
CA SER A 84 -12.24 22.85 -11.15
C SER A 84 -11.95 22.30 -9.75
N ASP A 85 -13.01 22.05 -8.98
CA ASP A 85 -12.91 21.23 -7.77
C ASP A 85 -12.41 19.83 -8.05
N LEU A 86 -11.84 19.19 -7.02
CA LEU A 86 -11.43 17.78 -7.07
C LEU A 86 -12.65 16.87 -6.97
N ASN A 87 -12.81 15.98 -7.94
CA ASN A 87 -13.82 14.94 -7.94
C ASN A 87 -13.20 13.59 -7.58
N TYR A 88 -13.76 12.90 -6.60
CA TYR A 88 -13.36 11.54 -6.26
C TYR A 88 -13.78 10.56 -7.35
N GLU A 89 -12.84 9.82 -7.90
CA GLU A 89 -13.07 8.84 -8.97
C GLU A 89 -13.07 7.40 -8.46
N GLY A 90 -12.50 7.16 -7.28
CA GLY A 90 -12.45 5.84 -6.69
C GLY A 90 -11.09 5.49 -6.08
N TYR A 91 -10.89 4.20 -5.90
CA TYR A 91 -9.63 3.64 -5.41
C TYR A 91 -9.25 2.39 -6.21
N ALA A 92 -7.97 2.03 -6.15
CA ALA A 92 -7.47 0.72 -6.55
C ALA A 92 -6.55 0.18 -5.45
N PHE A 93 -6.67 -1.10 -5.13
CA PHE A 93 -5.81 -1.77 -4.18
C PHE A 93 -5.11 -2.93 -4.87
N LYS A 94 -3.79 -2.99 -4.77
CA LYS A 94 -2.96 -4.05 -5.34
C LYS A 94 -2.14 -4.71 -4.25
N THR A 95 -1.99 -6.00 -4.34
CA THR A 95 -1.12 -6.80 -3.49
C THR A 95 -0.45 -7.89 -4.32
N ASN A 96 0.73 -8.33 -3.92
CA ASN A 96 1.41 -9.48 -4.49
C ASN A 96 1.67 -10.55 -3.42
N VAL A 97 2.18 -11.69 -3.87
CA VAL A 97 2.49 -12.85 -3.01
C VAL A 97 3.59 -12.58 -1.97
N ASP A 98 4.41 -11.56 -2.21
CA ASP A 98 5.52 -11.17 -1.32
C ASP A 98 5.09 -10.18 -0.23
N GLY A 99 3.78 -9.91 -0.11
CA GLY A 99 3.23 -8.98 0.89
C GLY A 99 3.35 -7.50 0.51
N TYR A 100 3.87 -7.18 -0.69
CA TYR A 100 3.85 -5.81 -1.19
C TYR A 100 2.41 -5.40 -1.52
N ASN A 101 1.98 -4.29 -0.96
CA ASN A 101 0.66 -3.76 -1.20
C ASN A 101 0.67 -2.26 -1.46
N VAL A 102 -0.28 -1.79 -2.25
CA VAL A 102 -0.45 -0.38 -2.58
C VAL A 102 -1.93 -0.03 -2.67
N LEU A 103 -2.33 1.02 -1.96
CA LEU A 103 -3.63 1.66 -2.12
C LEU A 103 -3.45 2.93 -2.95
N TYR A 104 -4.18 3.04 -4.04
CA TYR A 104 -4.31 4.25 -4.84
C TYR A 104 -5.65 4.92 -4.50
N ILE A 105 -5.60 6.18 -4.14
CA ILE A 105 -6.77 7.07 -4.05
C ILE A 105 -6.75 7.97 -5.28
N ILE A 106 -7.84 8.01 -6.02
CA ILE A 106 -7.86 8.62 -7.34
C ILE A 106 -8.86 9.77 -7.36
N TYR A 107 -8.37 10.95 -7.71
CA TYR A 107 -9.17 12.14 -7.96
C TYR A 107 -9.00 12.62 -9.38
N SER A 108 -9.97 13.38 -9.85
CA SER A 108 -9.85 14.15 -11.10
C SER A 108 -10.20 15.62 -10.87
N ARG A 109 -9.72 16.46 -11.76
CA ARG A 109 -10.21 17.84 -11.93
C ARG A 109 -10.11 18.25 -13.39
N VAL A 110 -10.91 19.22 -13.77
CA VAL A 110 -10.88 19.80 -15.12
C VAL A 110 -9.97 21.02 -15.10
N LEU A 111 -9.05 21.06 -16.06
CA LEU A 111 -8.19 22.19 -16.35
C LEU A 111 -8.75 22.91 -17.57
N THR A 112 -8.91 24.23 -17.47
CA THR A 112 -9.34 25.07 -18.58
C THR A 112 -8.26 26.10 -18.87
N SER A 113 -7.67 26.02 -20.07
CA SER A 113 -6.66 26.98 -20.51
C SER A 113 -7.35 28.25 -21.04
N VAL A 114 -7.05 29.39 -20.44
CA VAL A 114 -7.55 30.69 -20.91
C VAL A 114 -6.84 31.11 -22.19
N GLU A 115 -5.53 30.87 -22.30
CA GLU A 115 -4.72 31.22 -23.46
C GLU A 115 -5.13 30.48 -24.73
N HIS A 116 -5.61 29.25 -24.60
CA HIS A 116 -6.02 28.41 -25.71
C HIS A 116 -7.55 28.41 -25.93
N LYS A 117 -8.21 29.53 -25.77
CA LYS A 117 -9.65 29.69 -26.05
C LYS A 117 -10.54 28.74 -25.25
N TYR A 118 -10.24 28.59 -23.98
CA TYR A 118 -11.00 27.76 -23.04
C TYR A 118 -11.02 26.26 -23.39
N VAL A 119 -9.93 25.74 -23.96
CA VAL A 119 -9.76 24.29 -24.11
C VAL A 119 -9.75 23.65 -22.73
N THR A 120 -10.59 22.64 -22.55
CA THR A 120 -10.73 21.90 -21.29
C THR A 120 -10.07 20.53 -21.38
N THR A 121 -9.43 20.12 -20.32
CA THR A 121 -8.84 18.78 -20.19
C THR A 121 -9.15 18.21 -18.83
N LYS A 122 -9.76 17.03 -18.78
CA LYS A 122 -9.93 16.29 -17.52
C LYS A 122 -8.63 15.54 -17.20
N MET A 123 -8.09 15.81 -16.01
CA MET A 123 -6.85 15.20 -15.52
C MET A 123 -7.13 14.31 -14.33
N TYR A 124 -6.44 13.17 -14.24
CA TYR A 124 -6.53 12.22 -13.14
C TYR A 124 -5.25 12.24 -12.30
N TYR A 125 -5.42 12.14 -11.00
CA TYR A 125 -4.37 12.24 -10.02
C TYR A 125 -4.43 11.07 -9.05
N PRO A 126 -3.75 9.95 -9.34
CA PRO A 126 -3.63 8.84 -8.40
C PRO A 126 -2.57 9.16 -7.34
N VAL A 127 -2.95 9.00 -6.07
CA VAL A 127 -2.03 9.10 -4.93
C VAL A 127 -1.86 7.72 -4.31
N ALA A 128 -0.62 7.26 -4.19
CA ALA A 128 -0.26 5.94 -3.72
C ALA A 128 0.19 5.96 -2.25
N PHE A 129 -0.38 5.04 -1.48
CA PHE A 129 0.04 4.66 -0.13
C PHE A 129 0.59 3.25 -0.20
N LYS A 130 1.89 3.06 0.14
CA LYS A 130 2.59 1.80 -0.08
C LYS A 130 2.95 1.14 1.24
N THR A 131 3.00 -0.19 1.21
CA THR A 131 3.38 -1.02 2.35
C THR A 131 2.47 -0.74 3.55
N LEU A 132 1.16 -0.97 3.34
CA LEU A 132 0.14 -0.76 4.36
C LEU A 132 0.14 -1.91 5.36
N MET A 133 0.27 -1.57 6.63
CA MET A 133 0.35 -2.49 7.75
C MET A 133 -0.90 -2.37 8.61
N LEU A 134 -1.37 -3.53 9.06
CA LEU A 134 -2.48 -3.66 10.00
C LEU A 134 -1.92 -3.73 11.42
N GLY A 135 -2.54 -3.01 12.33
CA GLY A 135 -2.21 -2.96 13.74
C GLY A 135 -3.35 -2.26 14.48
N ASP A 136 -3.07 -1.67 15.64
CA ASP A 136 -4.06 -0.84 16.37
C ASP A 136 -4.61 0.28 15.46
N LYS A 137 -3.77 0.75 14.56
CA LYS A 137 -4.14 1.64 13.46
C LYS A 137 -3.49 1.16 12.18
N VAL A 138 -4.17 1.35 11.05
CA VAL A 138 -3.56 1.13 9.73
C VAL A 138 -2.49 2.20 9.51
N SER A 139 -1.33 1.77 9.08
CA SER A 139 -0.19 2.64 8.78
C SER A 139 0.43 2.28 7.43
N TYR A 140 1.33 3.11 6.93
CA TYR A 140 2.06 2.86 5.69
C TYR A 140 3.55 3.23 5.86
N LYS A 141 4.44 2.46 5.24
CA LYS A 141 5.90 2.72 5.31
C LYS A 141 6.37 3.77 4.32
N THR A 142 5.69 3.88 3.17
CA THR A 142 6.10 4.77 2.08
C THR A 142 4.89 5.49 1.49
N GLY A 143 5.04 6.76 1.25
CA GLY A 143 4.01 7.65 0.72
C GLY A 143 3.43 8.56 1.80
N PRO A 144 2.29 9.20 1.57
CA PRO A 144 1.58 9.23 0.28
C PRO A 144 2.35 10.01 -0.79
N GLU A 145 2.27 9.56 -2.03
CA GLU A 145 2.93 10.21 -3.15
C GLU A 145 2.03 10.26 -4.39
N LEU A 146 2.11 11.35 -5.14
CA LEU A 146 1.43 11.44 -6.43
C LEU A 146 2.15 10.53 -7.44
N VAL A 147 1.40 9.60 -8.06
CA VAL A 147 1.95 8.62 -8.99
C VAL A 147 1.95 9.18 -10.40
N GLY A 148 3.14 9.44 -10.89
CA GLY A 148 3.32 9.95 -12.24
C GLY A 148 2.96 11.44 -12.37
N LYS A 149 3.29 11.99 -13.53
CA LYS A 149 2.74 13.28 -13.96
C LYS A 149 1.31 13.03 -14.37
N SER A 150 0.39 13.88 -13.96
CA SER A 150 -1.04 13.85 -14.26
C SER A 150 -1.37 13.26 -15.63
N TYR A 151 -2.32 12.32 -15.67
CA TYR A 151 -2.80 11.73 -16.92
C TYR A 151 -3.95 12.56 -17.45
N GLY A 152 -3.78 13.19 -18.62
CA GLY A 152 -4.85 13.93 -19.29
C GLY A 152 -5.62 13.05 -20.23
N VAL A 153 -6.96 13.13 -20.18
CA VAL A 153 -7.84 12.67 -21.24
C VAL A 153 -8.29 13.94 -21.97
N GLY A 154 -7.57 14.28 -23.05
CA GLY A 154 -7.95 15.40 -23.90
C GLY A 154 -9.19 15.04 -24.73
N ASP A 155 -10.14 15.95 -24.75
CA ASP A 155 -11.16 15.99 -25.78
C ASP A 155 -10.55 16.76 -26.97
N ASN A 156 -10.40 16.06 -28.07
CA ASN A 156 -9.98 16.51 -29.39
C ASN A 156 -8.52 16.89 -29.66
N SER A 157 -8.05 16.18 -30.62
CA SER A 157 -6.96 16.39 -31.54
C SER A 157 -5.57 15.99 -31.13
N GLY A 158 -5.16 14.87 -31.66
CA GLY A 158 -3.79 14.64 -32.07
C GLY A 158 -2.83 14.31 -30.96
N ASP A 159 -2.51 13.04 -30.83
CA ASP A 159 -1.30 12.50 -30.20
C ASP A 159 -1.09 12.68 -28.70
N THR A 160 -2.12 12.49 -27.92
CA THR A 160 -1.90 11.96 -26.59
C THR A 160 -2.08 10.46 -26.64
N LYS A 161 -0.99 9.71 -26.63
CA LYS A 161 -0.99 8.30 -26.22
C LYS A 161 -1.39 8.25 -24.76
N GLY A 162 -2.67 8.58 -24.52
CA GLY A 162 -3.27 8.58 -23.21
C GLY A 162 -3.33 7.15 -22.71
N LEU A 163 -2.69 6.88 -21.60
CA LEU A 163 -3.01 5.73 -20.77
C LEU A 163 -4.53 5.72 -20.59
N LYS A 164 -5.21 4.67 -21.06
CA LYS A 164 -6.64 4.50 -20.85
C LYS A 164 -6.86 4.25 -19.37
N PHE A 165 -7.06 5.32 -18.63
CA PHE A 165 -7.42 5.27 -17.24
C PHE A 165 -8.91 4.90 -17.13
N PRO A 166 -9.37 3.97 -16.29
CA PRO A 166 -8.70 3.29 -15.17
C PRO A 166 -8.34 1.81 -15.40
N SER A 167 -8.56 1.24 -16.61
CA SER A 167 -8.39 -0.20 -16.85
C SER A 167 -6.94 -0.68 -16.68
N GLU A 168 -5.96 0.17 -16.92
CA GLU A 168 -4.55 -0.24 -16.79
C GLU A 168 -4.05 -0.32 -15.34
N LEU A 169 -4.68 0.38 -14.39
CA LEU A 169 -4.40 0.20 -12.98
C LEU A 169 -5.03 -1.08 -12.40
N TYR A 170 -6.06 -1.62 -13.08
CA TYR A 170 -6.74 -2.85 -12.65
C TYR A 170 -6.14 -4.12 -13.25
N ASN A 171 -5.32 -4.03 -14.30
CA ASN A 171 -4.91 -5.16 -15.14
C ASN A 171 -3.42 -5.52 -15.08
N ASN A 172 -2.65 -5.02 -14.11
CA ASN A 172 -1.25 -5.42 -13.91
C ASN A 172 -1.04 -6.01 -12.53
#